data_ab70d59159c923d00c28aff67ae05eb9
#
_entry.id   ab70d59159c923d00c28aff67ae05eb9
#
_cell.length_a   1.000
_cell.length_b   1.000
_cell.length_c   1.000
_cell.angle_alpha   90.00
_cell.angle_beta   90.00
_cell.angle_gamma   90.00
#
_symmetry.space_group_name_H-M   'P 1'
#
loop_
_entity.id
_entity.type
_entity.pdbx_description
1 polymer ?
#
loop_
_entity_poly.entity_id
_entity_poly.type
_entity_poly.pdbx_seq_one_letter_code
_entity_poly.pdbx_strand_id
1 'polypeptide(L)'
;HSDAGGERCGEEKEEAESVHESRNMGRVTRRVYALRALVALLVGAAVACTPPDEPPTLSRALAVAVVDLVRPDTVRTIRLGPGVVYRYLWSAEGPWAIHIVEAALSTRCDLVLDVLRPEVREAGRAGFETVTSMVGRSVPPILAAVNADFFTPEGRTVGSEVVEGVVVSARSRPAIGWRWNEAPWIGSANVSRDILEVGWPVPREGGDGRTEAVGGFPILLSEGVPREELGISAATRHPRTAVGYSTETGRLWLVVVDGRQPSRSSGMTLVELTALLGALGADEALNLDGGGSSVMVLRDHAVSTPSDETGERSVVNALVLRREPAACVVSARRSLPSRD
;
A
#
# COMPACT_ATOMS: atom_id res chain seq x y z
N HIS A 1 -7.24 -0.45 40.32
CA HIS A 1 -6.97 0.98 40.48
C HIS A 1 -6.42 1.51 39.15
N SER A 2 -7.23 2.11 38.37
CA SER A 2 -7.50 3.54 38.05
C SER A 2 -6.26 4.23 37.50
N ASP A 3 -6.24 4.97 36.40
CA ASP A 3 -7.20 5.93 35.98
C ASP A 3 -7.03 6.30 34.50
N ALA A 4 -8.13 6.69 33.89
CA ALA A 4 -8.20 7.31 32.59
C ALA A 4 -7.83 8.80 32.70
N GLY A 5 -7.00 9.30 31.78
CA GLY A 5 -6.69 10.71 31.61
C GLY A 5 -7.13 11.21 30.25
N GLY A 6 -8.36 11.72 30.16
CA GLY A 6 -8.78 12.53 29.01
C GLY A 6 -8.37 13.98 29.22
N GLU A 7 -7.57 14.54 28.36
CA GLU A 7 -7.25 15.95 28.36
C GLU A 7 -8.40 16.76 27.77
N ARG A 8 -8.97 17.61 28.61
CA ARG A 8 -9.93 18.64 28.26
C ARG A 8 -9.18 19.92 27.90
N CYS A 9 -9.61 20.57 26.81
CA CYS A 9 -9.26 21.93 26.46
C CYS A 9 -9.53 22.87 27.66
N GLY A 10 -8.51 23.55 28.17
CA GLY A 10 -8.61 24.49 29.30
C GLY A 10 -9.24 25.79 28.88
N GLU A 11 -10.24 26.23 29.67
CA GLU A 11 -10.75 27.60 29.70
C GLU A 11 -9.80 28.47 30.52
N GLU A 12 -9.19 29.47 29.91
CA GLU A 12 -8.60 30.59 30.65
C GLU A 12 -9.66 31.67 30.83
N LYS A 13 -10.03 31.92 32.09
CA LYS A 13 -10.76 33.08 32.55
C LYS A 13 -9.74 34.13 32.97
N GLU A 14 -9.68 35.27 32.30
CA GLU A 14 -9.06 36.48 32.83
C GLU A 14 -10.08 37.31 33.57
N GLU A 15 -9.74 37.60 34.83
CA GLU A 15 -10.48 38.51 35.72
C GLU A 15 -10.29 39.98 35.31
N ALA A 16 -11.41 40.68 35.27
CA ALA A 16 -11.42 42.14 35.05
C ALA A 16 -11.27 42.89 36.36
N GLU A 17 -10.18 43.60 36.53
CA GLU A 17 -10.08 44.64 37.56
C GLU A 17 -10.65 45.97 37.06
N SER A 18 -11.53 46.56 37.90
CA SER A 18 -12.18 47.83 37.69
C SER A 18 -11.31 48.99 38.18
N VAL A 19 -11.10 49.98 37.36
CA VAL A 19 -10.72 51.33 37.85
C VAL A 19 -11.70 52.38 37.32
N HIS A 20 -12.29 53.04 38.27
CA HIS A 20 -13.20 54.15 38.16
C HIS A 20 -12.42 55.46 37.89
N GLU A 21 -12.70 56.16 36.78
CA GLU A 21 -12.47 57.60 36.74
C GLU A 21 -13.36 58.29 35.71
N SER A 22 -13.95 59.31 36.22
CA SER A 22 -14.93 60.30 35.94
C SER A 22 -14.95 61.02 34.58
N ARG A 23 -16.16 61.25 34.15
CA ARG A 23 -16.83 62.50 33.70
C ARG A 23 -16.31 63.33 32.52
N ASN A 24 -17.24 63.44 31.57
CA ASN A 24 -17.41 64.58 30.67
C ASN A 24 -16.69 64.54 29.32
N MET A 25 -17.34 63.97 28.32
CA MET A 25 -17.22 64.45 26.92
C MET A 25 -18.46 64.17 26.10
N GLY A 26 -18.80 65.04 25.20
CA GLY A 26 -20.07 65.34 24.62
C GLY A 26 -20.73 64.23 23.79
N ARG A 27 -22.03 64.32 23.68
CA ARG A 27 -22.99 63.40 23.04
C ARG A 27 -22.79 63.10 21.55
N VAL A 28 -21.81 63.63 20.86
CA VAL A 28 -21.60 63.44 19.42
C VAL A 28 -20.61 62.30 19.12
N THR A 29 -19.67 62.02 20.01
CA THR A 29 -18.64 60.98 19.83
C THR A 29 -19.13 59.57 20.12
N ARG A 30 -20.22 59.38 20.87
CA ARG A 30 -20.74 58.05 21.23
C ARG A 30 -21.34 57.26 20.09
N ARG A 31 -21.84 57.89 19.02
CA ARG A 31 -22.43 57.17 17.88
C ARG A 31 -21.42 56.62 16.90
N VAL A 32 -20.24 57.20 16.80
CA VAL A 32 -19.20 56.72 15.88
C VAL A 32 -18.42 55.55 16.44
N TYR A 33 -18.23 55.48 17.76
CA TYR A 33 -17.55 54.35 18.41
C TYR A 33 -18.45 53.10 18.55
N ALA A 34 -19.75 53.29 18.70
CA ALA A 34 -20.70 52.15 18.71
C ALA A 34 -20.79 51.45 17.37
N LEU A 35 -20.65 52.17 16.26
CA LEU A 35 -20.69 51.55 14.91
C LEU A 35 -19.37 50.85 14.55
N ARG A 36 -18.22 51.29 15.10
CA ARG A 36 -16.94 50.63 14.87
C ARG A 36 -16.75 49.38 15.76
N ALA A 37 -17.34 49.37 16.94
CA ALA A 37 -17.34 48.18 17.79
C ALA A 37 -18.24 47.05 17.24
N LEU A 38 -19.36 47.39 16.55
CA LEU A 38 -20.24 46.42 15.94
C LEU A 38 -19.67 45.80 14.67
N VAL A 39 -18.79 46.50 13.93
CA VAL A 39 -18.12 45.98 12.74
C VAL A 39 -16.91 45.12 13.12
N ALA A 40 -16.25 45.39 14.24
CA ALA A 40 -15.13 44.59 14.75
C ALA A 40 -15.61 43.24 15.36
N LEU A 41 -16.86 43.17 15.85
CA LEU A 41 -17.44 41.93 16.40
C LEU A 41 -17.99 40.97 15.34
N LEU A 42 -18.13 41.40 14.07
CA LEU A 42 -18.62 40.56 12.97
C LEU A 42 -17.50 40.00 12.09
N VAL A 43 -16.24 40.36 12.32
CA VAL A 43 -15.09 39.78 11.59
C VAL A 43 -14.32 38.74 12.44
N GLY A 44 -14.68 38.60 13.72
CA GLY A 44 -14.06 37.67 14.66
C GLY A 44 -14.76 36.30 14.78
N ALA A 45 -15.67 35.95 13.87
CA ALA A 45 -16.36 34.68 13.93
C ALA A 45 -16.01 33.82 12.73
N ALA A 46 -15.53 32.65 13.06
CA ALA A 46 -15.30 31.49 12.18
C ALA A 46 -13.90 31.43 11.51
N VAL A 47 -12.84 31.34 12.33
CA VAL A 47 -11.93 30.24 12.05
C VAL A 47 -12.72 28.96 12.45
N ALA A 48 -13.59 28.50 11.58
CA ALA A 48 -14.08 27.15 11.66
C ALA A 48 -12.83 26.28 11.61
N CYS A 49 -12.56 25.52 12.70
CA CYS A 49 -11.72 24.35 12.62
C CYS A 49 -12.35 23.48 11.53
N THR A 50 -11.90 23.63 10.28
CA THR A 50 -12.14 22.60 9.28
C THR A 50 -11.51 21.37 9.90
N PRO A 51 -12.27 20.30 10.18
CA PRO A 51 -11.65 19.06 10.59
C PRO A 51 -10.59 18.75 9.53
N PRO A 52 -9.39 18.25 9.91
CA PRO A 52 -8.39 17.87 8.94
C PRO A 52 -9.10 16.98 7.93
N ASP A 53 -8.93 17.26 6.63
CA ASP A 53 -9.54 16.49 5.54
C ASP A 53 -9.37 15.02 5.89
N GLU A 54 -10.48 14.35 6.15
CA GLU A 54 -10.46 12.92 6.49
C GLU A 54 -9.84 12.23 5.28
N PRO A 55 -8.69 11.54 5.43
CA PRO A 55 -8.01 10.97 4.28
C PRO A 55 -9.00 10.10 3.53
N PRO A 56 -9.02 10.11 2.20
CA PRO A 56 -10.04 9.47 1.39
C PRO A 56 -10.22 8.04 1.86
N THR A 57 -11.35 7.79 2.52
CA THR A 57 -11.70 6.47 3.04
C THR A 57 -11.88 5.55 1.84
N LEU A 58 -11.14 4.43 1.83
CA LEU A 58 -11.36 3.40 0.82
C LEU A 58 -12.82 3.00 0.83
N SER A 59 -13.47 3.05 -0.33
CA SER A 59 -14.87 2.66 -0.47
C SER A 59 -15.09 1.24 0.05
N ARG A 60 -16.17 1.02 0.78
CA ARG A 60 -16.64 -0.34 1.09
C ARG A 60 -17.20 -1.04 -0.15
N ALA A 61 -17.71 -0.28 -1.10
CA ALA A 61 -18.26 -0.80 -2.34
C ALA A 61 -17.12 -1.27 -3.26
N LEU A 62 -17.36 -2.36 -3.95
CA LEU A 62 -16.51 -2.83 -5.04
C LEU A 62 -16.72 -1.92 -6.25
N ALA A 63 -15.66 -1.68 -7.04
CA ALA A 63 -15.78 -0.92 -8.29
C ALA A 63 -16.77 -1.62 -9.24
N VAL A 64 -17.61 -0.84 -9.91
CA VAL A 64 -18.61 -1.38 -10.85
C VAL A 64 -17.94 -2.23 -11.92
N ALA A 65 -16.82 -1.78 -12.48
CA ALA A 65 -16.07 -2.53 -13.48
C ALA A 65 -15.62 -3.92 -13.00
N VAL A 66 -15.29 -4.09 -11.70
CA VAL A 66 -14.97 -5.39 -11.13
C VAL A 66 -16.22 -6.27 -10.99
N VAL A 67 -17.35 -5.67 -10.58
CA VAL A 67 -18.62 -6.41 -10.49
C VAL A 67 -19.04 -6.93 -11.86
N ASP A 68 -18.95 -6.09 -12.88
CA ASP A 68 -19.32 -6.44 -14.27
C ASP A 68 -18.40 -7.53 -14.85
N LEU A 69 -17.09 -7.47 -14.54
CA LEU A 69 -16.10 -8.44 -15.02
C LEU A 69 -16.20 -9.78 -14.31
N VAL A 70 -16.27 -9.76 -12.97
CA VAL A 70 -16.15 -10.98 -12.14
C VAL A 70 -17.51 -11.60 -11.87
N ARG A 71 -18.58 -10.79 -11.80
CA ARG A 71 -19.95 -11.20 -11.41
C ARG A 71 -19.95 -12.06 -10.15
N PRO A 72 -19.46 -11.50 -9.04
CA PRO A 72 -19.25 -12.29 -7.84
C PRO A 72 -20.56 -12.69 -7.17
N ASP A 73 -20.73 -13.99 -6.89
CA ASP A 73 -21.84 -14.52 -6.07
C ASP A 73 -21.62 -14.22 -4.57
N THR A 74 -20.36 -14.09 -4.17
CA THR A 74 -19.98 -13.77 -2.79
C THR A 74 -18.95 -12.65 -2.76
N VAL A 75 -19.22 -11.63 -1.93
CA VAL A 75 -18.27 -10.57 -1.59
C VAL A 75 -18.14 -10.47 -0.08
N ARG A 76 -16.92 -10.59 0.42
CA ARG A 76 -16.59 -10.33 1.83
C ARG A 76 -15.58 -9.20 1.91
N THR A 77 -15.79 -8.25 2.80
CA THR A 77 -14.90 -7.09 2.97
C THR A 77 -14.50 -6.96 4.44
N ILE A 78 -13.21 -6.88 4.68
CA ILE A 78 -12.62 -6.72 6.03
C ILE A 78 -11.68 -5.51 5.99
N ARG A 79 -11.85 -4.58 6.91
CA ARG A 79 -10.91 -3.49 7.13
C ARG A 79 -9.73 -4.00 7.96
N LEU A 80 -8.53 -3.97 7.41
CA LEU A 80 -7.29 -4.37 8.10
C LEU A 80 -6.71 -3.24 8.95
N GLY A 81 -7.09 -2.01 8.64
CA GLY A 81 -6.70 -0.80 9.35
C GLY A 81 -7.05 0.45 8.54
N PRO A 82 -6.73 1.65 9.03
CA PRO A 82 -6.91 2.88 8.26
C PRO A 82 -6.18 2.78 6.92
N GLY A 83 -6.90 3.05 5.82
CA GLY A 83 -6.36 3.01 4.46
C GLY A 83 -6.04 1.61 3.92
N VAL A 84 -6.46 0.51 4.57
CA VAL A 84 -6.23 -0.86 4.07
C VAL A 84 -7.49 -1.70 4.21
N VAL A 85 -7.92 -2.29 3.09
CA VAL A 85 -9.10 -3.14 3.00
C VAL A 85 -8.75 -4.44 2.29
N TYR A 86 -9.19 -5.55 2.84
CA TYR A 86 -9.17 -6.86 2.19
C TYR A 86 -10.56 -7.19 1.65
N ARG A 87 -10.61 -7.76 0.45
CA ARG A 87 -11.82 -8.31 -0.17
C ARG A 87 -11.59 -9.74 -0.63
N TYR A 88 -12.56 -10.57 -0.35
CA TYR A 88 -12.70 -11.89 -0.96
C TYR A 88 -13.87 -11.87 -1.92
N LEU A 89 -13.66 -12.31 -3.15
CA LEU A 89 -14.67 -12.48 -4.17
C LEU A 89 -14.72 -13.95 -4.58
N TRP A 90 -15.91 -14.50 -4.64
CA TRP A 90 -16.12 -15.80 -5.26
C TRP A 90 -17.16 -15.67 -6.38
N SER A 91 -16.87 -16.25 -7.53
CA SER A 91 -17.75 -16.29 -8.70
C SER A 91 -17.82 -17.69 -9.27
N ALA A 92 -19.01 -18.18 -9.54
CA ALA A 92 -19.24 -19.48 -10.18
C ALA A 92 -18.89 -19.47 -11.68
N GLU A 93 -18.85 -18.30 -12.33
CA GLU A 93 -18.59 -18.19 -13.78
C GLU A 93 -17.18 -18.63 -14.15
N GLY A 94 -16.17 -18.45 -13.28
CA GLY A 94 -14.80 -18.86 -13.52
C GLY A 94 -14.50 -20.35 -13.41
N PRO A 95 -14.84 -21.09 -12.32
CA PRO A 95 -15.04 -20.53 -11.00
C PRO A 95 -13.77 -19.84 -10.48
N TRP A 96 -13.97 -18.74 -9.76
CA TRP A 96 -12.85 -17.92 -9.23
C TRP A 96 -13.01 -17.65 -7.74
N ALA A 97 -11.96 -17.88 -6.98
CA ALA A 97 -11.77 -17.38 -5.62
C ALA A 97 -10.65 -16.35 -5.67
N ILE A 98 -10.97 -15.09 -5.44
CA ILE A 98 -10.08 -13.94 -5.61
C ILE A 98 -9.90 -13.24 -4.29
N HIS A 99 -8.66 -13.01 -3.92
CA HIS A 99 -8.24 -12.31 -2.72
C HIS A 99 -7.57 -11.00 -3.11
N ILE A 100 -8.05 -9.87 -2.59
CA ILE A 100 -7.59 -8.53 -2.95
C ILE A 100 -7.32 -7.76 -1.66
N VAL A 101 -6.10 -7.26 -1.50
CA VAL A 101 -5.78 -6.22 -0.54
C VAL A 101 -5.63 -4.91 -1.30
N GLU A 102 -6.39 -3.90 -0.92
CA GLU A 102 -6.32 -2.54 -1.43
C GLU A 102 -5.76 -1.64 -0.34
N ALA A 103 -4.72 -0.86 -0.67
CA ALA A 103 -4.04 0.05 0.23
C ALA A 103 -3.94 1.45 -0.36
N ALA A 104 -4.29 2.47 0.42
CA ALA A 104 -4.15 3.88 0.06
C ALA A 104 -2.70 4.35 0.35
N LEU A 105 -1.73 3.81 -0.41
CA LEU A 105 -0.31 3.89 -0.10
C LEU A 105 0.21 5.33 -0.09
N SER A 106 -0.08 6.12 -1.14
CA SER A 106 0.47 7.49 -1.26
C SER A 106 -0.19 8.51 -0.33
N THR A 107 -1.36 8.21 0.20
CA THR A 107 -2.07 9.12 1.12
C THR A 107 -1.76 8.84 2.59
N ARG A 108 -0.92 7.84 2.86
CA ARG A 108 -0.63 7.39 4.21
C ARG A 108 0.85 7.10 4.41
N CYS A 109 1.52 8.04 5.06
CA CYS A 109 2.93 7.92 5.41
C CYS A 109 3.26 6.75 6.36
N ASP A 110 2.26 6.20 7.06
CA ASP A 110 2.41 5.08 7.98
C ASP A 110 2.22 3.70 7.31
N LEU A 111 1.92 3.66 6.01
CA LEU A 111 1.87 2.42 5.22
C LEU A 111 3.16 2.26 4.42
N VAL A 112 3.81 1.14 4.57
CA VAL A 112 5.10 0.83 3.94
C VAL A 112 5.03 -0.51 3.24
N LEU A 113 5.53 -0.55 2.01
CA LEU A 113 5.89 -1.80 1.34
C LEU A 113 7.25 -2.25 1.84
N ASP A 114 7.44 -3.57 1.92
CA ASP A 114 8.70 -4.17 2.34
C ASP A 114 8.88 -5.54 1.67
N VAL A 115 10.11 -6.07 1.69
CA VAL A 115 10.44 -7.40 1.19
C VAL A 115 10.87 -8.27 2.37
N LEU A 116 10.16 -9.39 2.60
CA LEU A 116 10.63 -10.40 3.54
C LEU A 116 11.39 -11.51 2.81
N ARG A 117 12.42 -12.01 3.47
CA ARG A 117 13.23 -13.14 3.01
C ARG A 117 13.29 -14.24 4.07
N PRO A 118 13.50 -15.50 3.66
CA PRO A 118 13.79 -16.60 4.55
C PRO A 118 15.00 -16.29 5.46
N GLU A 119 14.99 -16.83 6.67
CA GLU A 119 16.19 -16.83 7.48
C GLU A 119 17.30 -17.66 6.79
N VAL A 120 18.48 -17.05 6.66
CA VAL A 120 19.64 -17.74 6.10
C VAL A 120 20.13 -18.75 7.12
N ARG A 121 19.89 -20.04 6.89
CA ARG A 121 20.34 -21.12 7.78
C ARG A 121 21.76 -21.59 7.52
N GLU A 122 22.30 -21.32 6.34
CA GLU A 122 23.67 -21.65 5.95
C GLU A 122 24.32 -20.53 5.14
N ALA A 123 25.57 -20.23 5.38
CA ALA A 123 26.31 -19.18 4.68
C ALA A 123 26.27 -19.37 3.15
N GLY A 124 25.70 -18.42 2.45
CA GLY A 124 25.67 -18.35 0.98
C GLY A 124 24.56 -19.12 0.28
N ARG A 125 23.63 -19.79 0.98
CA ARG A 125 22.43 -20.38 0.41
C ARG A 125 21.20 -19.55 0.76
N ALA A 126 20.42 -19.16 -0.27
CA ALA A 126 19.08 -18.63 -0.05
C ALA A 126 18.23 -19.74 0.59
N GLY A 127 17.58 -19.41 1.68
CA GLY A 127 16.63 -20.31 2.33
C GLY A 127 15.32 -20.37 1.58
N PHE A 128 14.52 -21.38 1.92
CA PHE A 128 13.10 -21.43 1.56
C PHE A 128 12.27 -21.36 2.83
N GLU A 129 11.24 -20.56 2.84
CA GLU A 129 10.34 -20.40 3.98
C GLU A 129 8.93 -20.10 3.48
N THR A 130 7.90 -20.54 4.21
CA THR A 130 6.52 -20.15 3.88
C THR A 130 6.30 -18.68 4.20
N VAL A 131 5.46 -17.99 3.42
CA VAL A 131 5.11 -16.59 3.69
C VAL A 131 4.49 -16.44 5.07
N THR A 132 3.65 -17.40 5.48
CA THR A 132 3.06 -17.43 6.83
C THR A 132 4.13 -17.44 7.92
N SER A 133 5.19 -18.24 7.76
CA SER A 133 6.31 -18.30 8.72
C SER A 133 7.10 -16.99 8.73
N MET A 134 7.44 -16.43 7.56
CA MET A 134 8.13 -15.14 7.46
C MET A 134 7.35 -14.01 8.14
N VAL A 135 6.03 -13.98 7.94
CA VAL A 135 5.14 -12.99 8.56
C VAL A 135 5.08 -13.18 10.07
N GLY A 136 4.94 -14.42 10.55
CA GLY A 136 4.79 -14.74 11.97
C GLY A 136 5.98 -14.32 12.84
N ARG A 137 7.20 -14.23 12.26
CA ARG A 137 8.41 -13.77 12.97
C ARG A 137 8.71 -12.28 12.79
N SER A 138 7.92 -11.56 11.99
CA SER A 138 8.20 -10.16 11.64
C SER A 138 7.74 -9.19 12.73
N VAL A 139 8.57 -8.18 12.98
CA VAL A 139 8.29 -7.06 13.88
C VAL A 139 8.68 -5.76 13.16
N PRO A 140 7.79 -4.79 13.00
CA PRO A 140 6.38 -4.72 13.45
C PRO A 140 5.46 -5.69 12.70
N PRO A 141 4.21 -5.89 13.19
CA PRO A 141 3.25 -6.80 12.57
C PRO A 141 2.92 -6.43 11.12
N ILE A 142 2.87 -7.43 10.27
CA ILE A 142 2.48 -7.31 8.87
C ILE A 142 0.95 -7.21 8.77
N LEU A 143 0.44 -6.35 7.89
CA LEU A 143 -1.00 -6.25 7.59
C LEU A 143 -1.43 -7.28 6.54
N ALA A 144 -0.62 -7.38 5.48
CA ALA A 144 -0.83 -8.32 4.39
C ALA A 144 0.50 -8.70 3.74
N ALA A 145 0.60 -9.92 3.24
CA ALA A 145 1.75 -10.43 2.51
C ALA A 145 1.30 -11.32 1.35
N VAL A 146 2.09 -11.34 0.29
CA VAL A 146 1.96 -12.29 -0.82
C VAL A 146 3.36 -12.82 -1.18
N ASN A 147 3.42 -14.04 -1.76
CA ASN A 147 4.65 -14.50 -2.39
C ASN A 147 5.05 -13.56 -3.53
N ALA A 148 6.34 -13.46 -3.84
CA ALA A 148 6.78 -12.46 -4.79
C ALA A 148 7.51 -13.05 -6.02
N ASP A 149 8.83 -13.01 -6.09
CA ASP A 149 9.58 -13.35 -7.30
C ASP A 149 9.54 -14.85 -7.62
N PHE A 150 9.72 -15.15 -8.89
CA PHE A 150 10.06 -16.50 -9.36
C PHE A 150 11.42 -16.91 -8.83
N PHE A 151 11.63 -18.22 -8.67
CA PHE A 151 12.88 -18.74 -8.13
C PHE A 151 13.30 -20.06 -8.77
N THR A 152 14.60 -20.35 -8.67
CA THR A 152 15.18 -21.63 -9.11
C THR A 152 15.10 -22.67 -8.00
N PRO A 153 15.25 -23.96 -8.33
CA PRO A 153 15.32 -25.04 -7.32
C PRO A 153 16.42 -24.84 -6.26
N GLU A 154 17.46 -24.07 -6.59
CA GLU A 154 18.57 -23.73 -5.69
C GLU A 154 18.24 -22.56 -4.75
N GLY A 155 17.02 -22.00 -4.82
CA GLY A 155 16.58 -20.90 -3.96
C GLY A 155 17.09 -19.53 -4.38
N ARG A 156 17.39 -19.33 -5.67
CA ARG A 156 17.81 -18.02 -6.20
C ARG A 156 16.63 -17.35 -6.88
N THR A 157 16.44 -16.04 -6.63
CA THR A 157 15.47 -15.23 -7.37
C THR A 157 15.82 -15.18 -8.84
N VAL A 158 14.80 -15.23 -9.70
CA VAL A 158 14.94 -15.15 -11.16
C VAL A 158 14.97 -13.68 -11.63
N GLY A 159 14.35 -12.79 -10.87
CA GLY A 159 14.32 -11.34 -11.10
C GLY A 159 15.34 -10.58 -10.28
N SER A 160 15.22 -9.26 -10.30
CA SER A 160 16.00 -8.37 -9.45
C SER A 160 15.42 -8.30 -8.04
N GLU A 161 16.28 -8.30 -7.05
CA GLU A 161 15.90 -8.19 -5.64
C GLU A 161 16.81 -7.20 -4.93
N VAL A 162 16.22 -6.19 -4.32
CA VAL A 162 16.90 -5.21 -3.46
C VAL A 162 16.18 -5.20 -2.13
N VAL A 163 16.92 -5.37 -1.04
CA VAL A 163 16.39 -5.40 0.32
C VAL A 163 17.21 -4.46 1.19
N GLU A 164 16.54 -3.53 1.86
CA GLU A 164 17.18 -2.51 2.70
C GLU A 164 18.27 -1.71 1.97
N GLY A 165 18.09 -1.46 0.66
CA GLY A 165 19.07 -0.79 -0.19
C GLY A 165 20.23 -1.66 -0.66
N VAL A 166 20.29 -2.94 -0.27
CA VAL A 166 21.30 -3.91 -0.69
C VAL A 166 20.82 -4.69 -1.91
N VAL A 167 21.57 -4.67 -3.00
CA VAL A 167 21.29 -5.49 -4.18
C VAL A 167 21.61 -6.95 -3.87
N VAL A 168 20.57 -7.76 -3.73
CA VAL A 168 20.68 -9.20 -3.47
C VAL A 168 20.81 -9.98 -4.78
N SER A 169 20.01 -9.59 -5.77
CA SER A 169 20.01 -10.14 -7.12
C SER A 169 19.87 -9.03 -8.14
N ALA A 170 20.71 -9.09 -9.17
CA ALA A 170 20.76 -8.15 -10.26
C ALA A 170 20.40 -8.84 -11.57
N ARG A 171 19.21 -8.55 -12.13
CA ARG A 171 18.73 -9.15 -13.39
C ARG A 171 18.01 -8.10 -14.22
N SER A 172 18.19 -8.15 -15.54
CA SER A 172 17.44 -7.30 -16.48
C SER A 172 16.06 -7.92 -16.73
N ARG A 173 15.17 -7.85 -15.74
CA ARG A 173 13.79 -8.33 -15.80
C ARG A 173 12.83 -7.32 -15.19
N PRO A 174 11.53 -7.38 -15.51
CA PRO A 174 10.54 -6.56 -14.85
C PRO A 174 10.58 -6.73 -13.32
N ALA A 175 10.34 -5.62 -12.64
CA ALA A 175 10.28 -5.58 -11.18
C ALA A 175 9.28 -4.50 -10.73
N ILE A 176 8.78 -4.64 -9.52
CA ILE A 176 8.26 -3.52 -8.75
C ILE A 176 9.37 -3.05 -7.82
N GLY A 177 9.60 -1.74 -7.79
CA GLY A 177 10.57 -1.13 -6.90
C GLY A 177 10.02 0.14 -6.28
N TRP A 178 10.53 0.51 -5.13
CA TRP A 178 10.13 1.73 -4.41
C TRP A 178 11.26 2.22 -3.52
N ARG A 179 11.15 3.46 -3.13
CA ARG A 179 11.91 4.04 -2.04
C ARG A 179 10.98 4.32 -0.90
N TRP A 180 11.52 4.35 0.27
CA TRP A 180 10.78 4.70 1.47
C TRP A 180 10.00 6.02 1.28
N ASN A 181 8.68 5.98 1.45
CA ASN A 181 7.73 7.10 1.26
C ASN A 181 7.65 7.66 -0.17
N GLU A 182 8.08 6.93 -1.17
CA GLU A 182 7.87 7.28 -2.58
C GLU A 182 6.85 6.32 -3.22
N ALA A 183 6.24 6.76 -4.32
CA ALA A 183 5.38 5.92 -5.13
C ALA A 183 6.17 4.73 -5.67
N PRO A 184 5.61 3.51 -5.66
CA PRO A 184 6.23 2.38 -6.31
C PRO A 184 6.29 2.58 -7.82
N TRP A 185 7.25 1.95 -8.44
CA TRP A 185 7.46 1.90 -9.86
C TRP A 185 7.40 0.45 -10.35
N ILE A 186 6.80 0.23 -11.50
CA ILE A 186 6.75 -1.08 -12.17
C ILE A 186 7.35 -0.93 -13.58
N GLY A 187 8.34 -1.76 -13.91
CA GLY A 187 8.99 -1.70 -15.22
C GLY A 187 10.18 -2.64 -15.35
N SER A 188 10.96 -2.48 -16.43
CA SER A 188 12.18 -3.25 -16.63
C SER A 188 13.31 -2.70 -15.78
N ALA A 189 13.87 -3.53 -14.92
CA ALA A 189 15.04 -3.19 -14.13
C ALA A 189 16.31 -3.41 -14.94
N ASN A 190 17.15 -2.38 -15.08
CA ASN A 190 18.53 -2.54 -15.53
C ASN A 190 19.45 -2.48 -14.32
N VAL A 191 20.26 -3.51 -14.15
CA VAL A 191 21.22 -3.56 -13.06
C VAL A 191 22.62 -3.52 -13.62
N SER A 192 23.34 -2.44 -13.37
CA SER A 192 24.77 -2.34 -13.66
C SER A 192 25.53 -2.27 -12.33
N ARG A 193 26.51 -3.19 -12.15
CA ARG A 193 27.54 -3.18 -11.09
C ARG A 193 27.16 -2.39 -9.84
N ASP A 194 26.32 -2.96 -9.00
CA ASP A 194 25.93 -2.42 -7.67
C ASP A 194 24.90 -1.27 -7.68
N ILE A 195 24.39 -0.86 -8.84
CA ILE A 195 23.33 0.14 -8.96
C ILE A 195 22.16 -0.46 -9.73
N LEU A 196 20.99 -0.52 -9.11
CA LEU A 196 19.73 -0.83 -9.78
C LEU A 196 19.31 0.42 -10.57
N GLU A 197 19.66 0.49 -11.84
CA GLU A 197 19.08 1.45 -12.76
C GLU A 197 17.70 0.95 -13.18
N VAL A 198 16.76 1.20 -12.34
CA VAL A 198 15.35 1.10 -12.67
C VAL A 198 15.07 2.37 -13.44
N GLY A 199 14.32 2.38 -14.54
CA GLY A 199 13.94 3.60 -15.30
C GLY A 199 13.38 4.73 -14.43
N TRP A 200 13.92 4.89 -13.28
CA TRP A 200 13.65 5.85 -12.24
C TRP A 200 14.20 7.21 -12.65
N PRO A 201 13.44 8.27 -12.47
CA PRO A 201 14.07 9.59 -12.42
C PRO A 201 15.16 9.57 -11.34
N VAL A 202 16.35 10.01 -11.72
CA VAL A 202 17.59 10.09 -10.91
C VAL A 202 17.29 10.30 -9.41
N PRO A 203 17.98 9.58 -8.50
CA PRO A 203 17.81 9.80 -7.07
C PRO A 203 17.93 11.29 -6.74
N ARG A 204 16.90 11.86 -6.10
CA ARG A 204 17.04 13.20 -5.52
C ARG A 204 18.11 13.10 -4.44
N GLU A 205 19.13 13.95 -4.55
CA GLU A 205 20.16 14.10 -3.52
C GLU A 205 19.46 14.29 -2.15
N GLY A 206 19.83 13.48 -1.17
CA GLY A 206 19.33 13.58 0.22
C GLY A 206 18.29 12.56 0.67
N GLY A 207 17.91 11.60 -0.16
CA GLY A 207 17.13 10.44 0.32
C GLY A 207 17.98 9.53 1.21
N ASP A 208 17.41 8.97 2.28
CA ASP A 208 18.08 7.95 3.12
C ASP A 208 18.38 6.64 2.38
N GLY A 209 18.21 6.65 1.06
CA GLY A 209 18.73 5.66 0.12
C GLY A 209 18.14 4.25 0.21
N ARG A 210 17.16 3.98 1.06
CA ARG A 210 16.51 2.68 1.12
C ARG A 210 15.65 2.44 -0.10
N THR A 211 16.23 1.79 -1.09
CA THR A 211 15.54 1.28 -2.26
C THR A 211 15.21 -0.17 -2.00
N GLU A 212 13.96 -0.54 -2.27
CA GLU A 212 13.47 -1.91 -2.24
C GLU A 212 13.05 -2.29 -3.65
N ALA A 213 13.24 -3.54 -4.04
CA ALA A 213 12.69 -4.05 -5.28
C ALA A 213 12.51 -5.57 -5.23
N VAL A 214 11.51 -6.05 -5.94
CA VAL A 214 11.27 -7.47 -6.14
C VAL A 214 10.86 -7.74 -7.59
N GLY A 215 11.42 -8.80 -8.17
CA GLY A 215 11.16 -9.23 -9.53
C GLY A 215 9.76 -9.79 -9.73
N GLY A 216 9.33 -9.78 -10.99
CA GLY A 216 8.11 -10.41 -11.46
C GLY A 216 8.13 -10.54 -12.98
N PHE A 217 7.17 -11.25 -13.57
CA PHE A 217 7.02 -11.39 -15.02
C PHE A 217 5.69 -12.06 -15.37
N PRO A 218 5.01 -11.58 -16.43
CA PRO A 218 5.28 -10.37 -17.21
C PRO A 218 4.71 -9.10 -16.56
N ILE A 219 5.04 -7.93 -17.12
CA ILE A 219 4.26 -6.71 -16.91
C ILE A 219 2.89 -6.96 -17.54
N LEU A 220 1.82 -6.65 -16.80
CA LEU A 220 0.44 -6.84 -17.22
C LEU A 220 -0.17 -5.55 -17.78
N LEU A 221 0.06 -4.44 -17.08
CA LEU A 221 -0.37 -3.10 -17.45
C LEU A 221 0.81 -2.14 -17.40
N SER A 222 0.87 -1.20 -18.31
CA SER A 222 1.76 -0.06 -18.29
C SER A 222 1.04 1.16 -18.85
N GLU A 223 1.02 2.26 -18.08
CA GLU A 223 0.30 3.48 -18.42
C GLU A 223 -1.20 3.23 -18.74
N GLY A 224 -1.82 2.29 -18.03
CA GLY A 224 -3.20 1.87 -18.22
C GLY A 224 -3.44 0.97 -19.44
N VAL A 225 -2.40 0.65 -20.21
CA VAL A 225 -2.50 -0.17 -21.43
C VAL A 225 -2.12 -1.63 -21.15
N PRO A 226 -2.99 -2.61 -21.46
CA PRO A 226 -2.64 -4.03 -21.39
C PRO A 226 -1.43 -4.35 -22.29
N ARG A 227 -0.47 -5.11 -21.76
CA ARG A 227 0.69 -5.57 -22.53
C ARG A 227 0.31 -6.79 -23.36
N GLU A 228 0.77 -6.82 -24.62
CA GLU A 228 0.48 -7.91 -25.53
C GLU A 228 1.37 -9.14 -25.29
N GLU A 229 2.62 -8.93 -24.87
CA GLU A 229 3.62 -9.98 -24.68
C GLU A 229 3.53 -10.63 -23.29
N LEU A 230 2.45 -11.37 -23.05
CA LEU A 230 2.23 -12.04 -21.76
C LEU A 230 2.91 -13.42 -21.63
N GLY A 231 3.56 -13.90 -22.70
CA GLY A 231 4.29 -15.18 -22.71
C GLY A 231 3.43 -16.42 -22.99
N ILE A 232 4.07 -17.57 -23.06
CA ILE A 232 3.47 -18.84 -23.52
C ILE A 232 2.31 -19.31 -22.62
N SER A 233 2.37 -19.03 -21.32
CA SER A 233 1.33 -19.44 -20.36
C SER A 233 0.18 -18.44 -20.21
N ALA A 234 0.11 -17.43 -21.06
CA ALA A 234 -0.86 -16.35 -20.95
C ALA A 234 -2.33 -16.83 -20.98
N ALA A 235 -2.63 -17.83 -21.82
CA ALA A 235 -3.96 -18.37 -22.01
C ALA A 235 -4.32 -19.53 -21.05
N THR A 236 -3.38 -19.98 -20.23
CA THR A 236 -3.61 -21.10 -19.31
C THR A 236 -4.02 -20.57 -17.94
N ARG A 237 -5.09 -21.14 -17.37
CA ARG A 237 -5.55 -20.81 -16.02
C ARG A 237 -4.66 -21.49 -14.97
N HIS A 238 -4.14 -20.68 -14.07
CA HIS A 238 -3.33 -21.08 -12.92
C HIS A 238 -3.71 -20.26 -11.69
N PRO A 239 -3.37 -20.71 -10.46
CA PRO A 239 -3.27 -19.80 -9.34
C PRO A 239 -2.35 -18.64 -9.73
N ARG A 240 -2.71 -17.42 -9.34
CA ARG A 240 -1.96 -16.20 -9.71
C ARG A 240 -1.71 -15.33 -8.52
N THR A 241 -0.57 -14.66 -8.54
CA THR A 241 -0.23 -13.57 -7.63
C THR A 241 0.19 -12.37 -8.47
N ALA A 242 -0.30 -11.20 -8.13
CA ALA A 242 0.02 -9.97 -8.84
C ALA A 242 -0.01 -8.75 -7.91
N VAL A 243 0.71 -7.72 -8.34
CA VAL A 243 0.64 -6.38 -7.75
C VAL A 243 0.19 -5.39 -8.81
N GLY A 244 -0.72 -4.48 -8.44
CA GLY A 244 -1.16 -3.35 -9.26
C GLY A 244 -0.98 -2.05 -8.50
N TYR A 245 -0.76 -0.97 -9.23
CA TYR A 245 -0.63 0.37 -8.67
C TYR A 245 -1.35 1.38 -9.57
N SER A 246 -1.94 2.41 -8.95
CA SER A 246 -2.47 3.57 -9.66
C SER A 246 -1.61 4.79 -9.37
N THR A 247 -0.99 5.32 -10.42
CA THR A 247 -0.17 6.53 -10.35
C THR A 247 -1.01 7.77 -10.05
N GLU A 248 -2.28 7.78 -10.48
CA GLU A 248 -3.22 8.86 -10.25
C GLU A 248 -3.71 8.91 -8.79
N THR A 249 -4.15 7.75 -8.26
CA THR A 249 -4.79 7.70 -6.93
C THR A 249 -3.84 7.31 -5.81
N GLY A 250 -2.63 6.84 -6.14
CA GLY A 250 -1.66 6.30 -5.19
C GLY A 250 -2.13 5.04 -4.46
N ARG A 251 -3.07 4.30 -5.06
CA ARG A 251 -3.57 3.02 -4.53
C ARG A 251 -2.73 1.86 -5.02
N LEU A 252 -2.52 0.92 -4.12
CA LEU A 252 -1.85 -0.34 -4.39
C LEU A 252 -2.83 -1.49 -4.19
N TRP A 253 -2.75 -2.50 -5.06
CA TRP A 253 -3.47 -3.75 -4.92
C TRP A 253 -2.50 -4.93 -4.89
N LEU A 254 -2.64 -5.79 -3.88
CA LEU A 254 -2.08 -7.13 -3.87
C LEU A 254 -3.21 -8.10 -4.20
N VAL A 255 -3.05 -8.91 -5.23
CA VAL A 255 -4.08 -9.81 -5.73
C VAL A 255 -3.55 -11.23 -5.74
N VAL A 256 -4.31 -12.15 -5.15
CA VAL A 256 -4.10 -13.60 -5.29
C VAL A 256 -5.38 -14.24 -5.79
N VAL A 257 -5.26 -15.09 -6.80
CA VAL A 257 -6.35 -15.92 -7.32
C VAL A 257 -6.01 -17.38 -7.03
N ASP A 258 -6.87 -18.05 -6.26
CA ASP A 258 -6.77 -19.50 -6.06
C ASP A 258 -6.93 -20.23 -7.39
N GLY A 259 -6.42 -21.44 -7.50
CA GLY A 259 -6.59 -22.20 -8.73
C GLY A 259 -6.25 -23.68 -8.58
N ARG A 260 -6.34 -24.44 -9.69
CA ARG A 260 -6.15 -25.90 -9.72
C ARG A 260 -7.13 -26.67 -8.82
N GLN A 261 -8.24 -26.03 -8.45
CA GLN A 261 -9.32 -26.59 -7.65
C GLN A 261 -10.65 -26.39 -8.41
N PRO A 262 -10.97 -27.22 -9.41
CA PRO A 262 -12.05 -26.97 -10.38
C PRO A 262 -13.43 -26.67 -9.78
N SER A 263 -13.72 -27.24 -8.61
CA SER A 263 -15.00 -26.99 -7.91
C SER A 263 -15.04 -25.66 -7.12
N ARG A 264 -13.87 -25.07 -6.87
CA ARG A 264 -13.74 -23.84 -6.04
C ARG A 264 -13.14 -22.68 -6.84
N SER A 265 -12.01 -22.92 -7.47
CA SER A 265 -11.32 -21.94 -8.29
C SER A 265 -10.44 -22.63 -9.34
N SER A 266 -10.69 -22.37 -10.60
CA SER A 266 -9.88 -22.88 -11.71
C SER A 266 -8.58 -22.08 -11.90
N GLY A 267 -8.50 -20.89 -11.29
CA GLY A 267 -7.46 -19.90 -11.52
C GLY A 267 -7.82 -18.96 -12.67
N MET A 268 -6.89 -18.06 -12.98
CA MET A 268 -7.03 -17.09 -14.08
C MET A 268 -5.92 -17.24 -15.12
N THR A 269 -6.25 -16.92 -16.37
CA THR A 269 -5.28 -16.58 -17.41
C THR A 269 -4.61 -15.24 -17.09
N LEU A 270 -3.49 -14.92 -17.72
CA LEU A 270 -2.88 -13.59 -17.53
C LEU A 270 -3.75 -12.48 -18.15
N VAL A 271 -4.52 -12.78 -19.20
CA VAL A 271 -5.46 -11.83 -19.79
C VAL A 271 -6.58 -11.48 -18.83
N GLU A 272 -7.20 -12.50 -18.18
CA GLU A 272 -8.23 -12.29 -17.17
C GLU A 272 -7.69 -11.52 -15.94
N LEU A 273 -6.47 -11.83 -15.51
CA LEU A 273 -5.81 -11.12 -14.41
C LEU A 273 -5.50 -9.66 -14.76
N THR A 274 -5.06 -9.39 -15.99
CA THR A 274 -4.83 -8.03 -16.49
C THR A 274 -6.12 -7.22 -16.50
N ALA A 275 -7.21 -7.82 -17.01
CA ALA A 275 -8.52 -7.18 -17.00
C ALA A 275 -9.02 -6.88 -15.58
N LEU A 276 -8.78 -7.81 -14.63
CA LEU A 276 -9.13 -7.59 -13.22
C LEU A 276 -8.37 -6.41 -12.61
N LEU A 277 -7.05 -6.32 -12.82
CA LEU A 277 -6.24 -5.22 -12.29
C LEU A 277 -6.64 -3.88 -12.89
N GLY A 278 -6.91 -3.82 -14.21
CA GLY A 278 -7.47 -2.62 -14.84
C GLY A 278 -8.85 -2.24 -14.29
N ALA A 279 -9.73 -3.21 -14.07
CA ALA A 279 -11.06 -2.98 -13.47
C ALA A 279 -10.98 -2.49 -12.01
N LEU A 280 -9.93 -2.86 -11.27
CA LEU A 280 -9.61 -2.33 -9.94
C LEU A 280 -9.14 -0.87 -9.99
N GLY A 281 -8.68 -0.39 -11.15
CA GLY A 281 -8.17 0.97 -11.39
C GLY A 281 -6.65 1.06 -11.36
N ALA A 282 -5.94 -0.06 -11.52
CA ALA A 282 -4.49 -0.02 -11.71
C ALA A 282 -4.15 0.47 -13.13
N ASP A 283 -3.16 1.34 -13.25
CA ASP A 283 -2.53 1.74 -14.51
C ASP A 283 -1.15 1.07 -14.71
N GLU A 284 -0.54 0.59 -13.63
CA GLU A 284 0.67 -0.21 -13.64
C GLU A 284 0.40 -1.56 -12.95
N ALA A 285 0.83 -2.69 -13.55
CA ALA A 285 0.64 -4.01 -12.95
C ALA A 285 1.70 -5.01 -13.35
N LEU A 286 2.10 -5.85 -12.39
CA LEU A 286 3.11 -6.89 -12.54
C LEU A 286 2.58 -8.23 -12.03
N ASN A 287 2.75 -9.29 -12.84
CA ASN A 287 2.54 -10.65 -12.38
C ASN A 287 3.74 -11.12 -11.57
N LEU A 288 3.47 -11.72 -10.42
CA LEU A 288 4.44 -12.36 -9.54
C LEU A 288 4.41 -13.88 -9.73
N ASP A 289 5.23 -14.63 -8.97
CA ASP A 289 5.21 -16.09 -9.06
C ASP A 289 3.83 -16.65 -8.71
N GLY A 290 3.41 -17.58 -9.53
CA GLY A 290 2.07 -18.18 -9.49
C GLY A 290 2.07 -19.66 -9.11
N GLY A 291 1.00 -20.33 -9.48
CA GLY A 291 0.87 -21.78 -9.27
C GLY A 291 0.88 -22.14 -7.79
N GLY A 292 1.70 -23.12 -7.40
CA GLY A 292 1.80 -23.58 -6.01
C GLY A 292 2.37 -22.56 -5.04
N SER A 293 3.06 -21.52 -5.55
CA SER A 293 3.61 -20.44 -4.73
C SER A 293 2.56 -19.40 -4.32
N SER A 294 1.41 -19.33 -5.04
CA SER A 294 0.38 -18.33 -4.80
C SER A 294 -0.21 -18.43 -3.40
N VAL A 295 0.02 -17.40 -2.60
CA VAL A 295 -0.50 -17.29 -1.23
C VAL A 295 -0.73 -15.84 -0.84
N MET A 296 -1.82 -15.59 -0.12
CA MET A 296 -2.05 -14.34 0.59
C MET A 296 -2.18 -14.60 2.09
N VAL A 297 -1.39 -13.90 2.86
CA VAL A 297 -1.38 -13.94 4.32
C VAL A 297 -1.86 -12.59 4.84
N LEU A 298 -2.84 -12.60 5.73
CA LEU A 298 -3.29 -11.42 6.45
C LEU A 298 -2.89 -11.56 7.92
N ARG A 299 -2.07 -10.62 8.38
CA ARG A 299 -1.43 -10.68 9.69
C ARG A 299 -0.57 -11.95 9.83
N ASP A 300 -1.10 -13.03 10.37
CA ASP A 300 -0.38 -14.30 10.61
C ASP A 300 -1.13 -15.54 10.04
N HIS A 301 -2.18 -15.30 9.23
CA HIS A 301 -3.03 -16.36 8.70
C HIS A 301 -3.10 -16.32 7.16
N ALA A 302 -2.84 -17.44 6.51
CA ALA A 302 -3.12 -17.61 5.09
C ALA A 302 -4.64 -17.57 4.86
N VAL A 303 -5.10 -16.68 3.97
CA VAL A 303 -6.51 -16.52 3.62
C VAL A 303 -6.85 -17.10 2.24
N SER A 304 -5.87 -17.25 1.36
CA SER A 304 -5.97 -17.99 0.12
C SER A 304 -5.78 -19.50 0.35
N THR A 305 -6.13 -20.30 -0.63
CA THR A 305 -5.99 -21.76 -0.55
C THR A 305 -4.86 -22.22 -1.46
N PRO A 306 -3.70 -22.62 -0.91
CA PRO A 306 -2.59 -23.15 -1.69
C PRO A 306 -3.02 -24.31 -2.58
N SER A 307 -2.46 -24.39 -3.78
CA SER A 307 -2.84 -25.43 -4.76
C SER A 307 -2.01 -26.72 -4.66
N ASP A 308 -0.92 -26.71 -3.90
CA ASP A 308 -0.09 -27.89 -3.69
C ASP A 308 -0.72 -28.78 -2.60
N GLU A 309 -0.67 -30.07 -2.77
CA GLU A 309 -1.23 -31.07 -1.83
C GLU A 309 -0.60 -30.98 -0.44
N THR A 310 0.67 -30.55 -0.37
CA THR A 310 1.40 -30.34 0.88
C THR A 310 1.06 -29.04 1.60
N GLY A 311 0.16 -28.22 1.05
CA GLY A 311 -0.22 -26.93 1.59
C GLY A 311 0.63 -25.78 1.05
N GLU A 312 0.93 -24.79 1.89
CA GLU A 312 1.69 -23.61 1.50
C GLU A 312 3.14 -23.97 1.09
N ARG A 313 3.51 -23.57 -0.12
CA ARG A 313 4.88 -23.76 -0.62
C ARG A 313 5.85 -22.79 0.04
N SER A 314 7.02 -23.28 0.41
CA SER A 314 8.15 -22.42 0.78
C SER A 314 8.70 -21.69 -0.44
N VAL A 315 8.90 -20.38 -0.28
CA VAL A 315 9.34 -19.45 -1.33
C VAL A 315 10.61 -18.70 -0.90
N VAL A 316 11.18 -17.91 -1.79
CA VAL A 316 12.46 -17.21 -1.54
C VAL A 316 12.28 -15.78 -1.06
N ASN A 317 11.13 -15.16 -1.30
CA ASN A 317 10.77 -13.84 -0.80
C ASN A 317 9.25 -13.62 -0.82
N ALA A 318 8.82 -12.59 -0.10
CA ALA A 318 7.45 -12.12 -0.05
C ALA A 318 7.39 -10.59 -0.12
N LEU A 319 6.40 -10.08 -0.86
CA LEU A 319 6.04 -8.66 -0.86
C LEU A 319 5.02 -8.43 0.25
N VAL A 320 5.30 -7.48 1.12
CA VAL A 320 4.47 -7.24 2.30
C VAL A 320 4.06 -5.79 2.45
N LEU A 321 2.89 -5.59 3.04
CA LEU A 321 2.38 -4.30 3.48
C LEU A 321 2.38 -4.28 5.00
N ARG A 322 3.08 -3.33 5.60
CA ARG A 322 3.14 -3.16 7.05
C ARG A 322 2.82 -1.74 7.46
N ARG A 323 2.57 -1.58 8.75
CA ARG A 323 2.36 -0.26 9.35
C ARG A 323 3.62 0.16 10.09
N GLU A 324 4.12 1.34 9.75
CA GLU A 324 5.32 1.94 10.33
C GLU A 324 5.04 3.40 10.71
N PRO A 325 4.50 3.65 11.92
CA PRO A 325 4.19 5.03 12.35
C PRO A 325 5.39 5.98 12.32
N ALA A 326 6.61 5.47 12.55
CA ALA A 326 7.84 6.25 12.49
C ALA A 326 8.10 6.83 11.07
N ALA A 327 7.55 6.22 10.02
CA ALA A 327 7.69 6.70 8.64
C ALA A 327 7.11 8.12 8.47
N CYS A 328 6.03 8.45 9.17
CA CYS A 328 5.43 9.79 9.13
C CYS A 328 6.34 10.88 9.70
N VAL A 329 7.12 10.56 10.72
CA VAL A 329 8.05 11.52 11.34
C VAL A 329 9.20 11.85 10.39
N VAL A 330 9.71 10.87 9.68
CA VAL A 330 10.78 11.04 8.67
C VAL A 330 10.27 11.90 7.52
N SER A 331 9.06 11.65 7.02
CA SER A 331 8.43 12.43 5.96
C SER A 331 8.23 13.89 6.36
N ALA A 332 7.75 14.15 7.57
CA ALA A 332 7.54 15.51 8.07
C ALA A 332 8.84 16.33 8.20
N ARG A 333 9.96 15.70 8.55
CA ARG A 333 11.27 16.36 8.65
C ARG A 333 11.83 16.79 7.28
N ARG A 334 11.49 16.06 6.21
CA ARG A 334 11.92 16.37 4.84
C ARG A 334 11.15 17.53 4.21
N SER A 335 9.92 17.77 4.66
CA SER A 335 9.08 18.87 4.16
C SER A 335 9.38 20.23 4.83
N LEU A 336 10.22 20.27 5.86
CA LEU A 336 10.67 21.54 6.46
C LEU A 336 11.77 22.14 5.57
N PRO A 337 11.63 23.42 5.14
CA PRO A 337 12.69 24.11 4.43
C PRO A 337 13.95 24.17 5.30
N SER A 338 15.12 23.93 4.69
CA SER A 338 16.42 24.14 5.35
C SER A 338 16.44 25.59 5.88
N ARG A 339 16.61 25.74 7.19
CA ARG A 339 16.90 27.05 7.77
C ARG A 339 18.37 27.33 7.47
N ASP A 340 18.59 28.05 6.37
CA ASP A 340 19.85 28.75 6.14
C ASP A 340 19.90 30.04 6.99
#